data_e066136b36c95bbf72d561fb4e8f1400
#
_entry.id   e066136b36c95bbf72d561fb4e8f1400
#
_cell.length_a   1.000
_cell.length_b   1.000
_cell.length_c   1.000
_cell.angle_alpha   90.00
_cell.angle_beta   90.00
_cell.angle_gamma   90.00
#
_symmetry.space_group_name_H-M   'P 1'
#
loop_
_entity.id
_entity.type
_entity.pdbx_description
1 polymer ?
#
loop_
_entity_poly.entity_id
_entity_poly.type
_entity_poly.pdbx_seq_one_letter_code
_entity_poly.pdbx_strand_id
1 'polypeptide(L)'
;MKKIAAAYARQLPEENCSRMERYTRQFNYPEQPSVKTKADLLRLGIKTYFCSNVCAAYKRDIFEQLGGFVNHTIFNEDMIYAAGVIQAGYAIAYAADAKVIHSHNYSGWQQFTRNFDLGVSHVQYRLCLTVCRRRARA
;
A
#
# COMPACT_ATOMS: atom_id res chain seq x y z
N MET A 1 -22.13 1.65 6.91
CA MET A 1 -20.90 2.38 7.34
C MET A 1 -19.68 1.51 7.03
N LYS A 2 -18.65 2.06 6.35
CA LYS A 2 -17.43 1.28 6.00
C LYS A 2 -16.58 1.06 7.27
N LYS A 3 -16.30 -0.20 7.62
CA LYS A 3 -15.47 -0.53 8.80
C LYS A 3 -13.99 -0.44 8.41
N ILE A 4 -13.30 0.62 8.86
CA ILE A 4 -11.87 0.84 8.62
C ILE A 4 -11.06 -0.11 9.51
N ALA A 5 -10.15 -0.89 8.93
CA ALA A 5 -9.27 -1.82 9.62
C ALA A 5 -7.81 -1.38 9.65
N ALA A 6 -7.40 -0.54 8.72
CA ALA A 6 -6.07 0.02 8.65
C ALA A 6 -6.12 1.49 8.22
N ALA A 7 -5.16 2.28 8.69
CA ALA A 7 -4.95 3.65 8.25
C ALA A 7 -3.44 3.92 8.11
N TYR A 8 -3.05 4.75 7.13
CA TYR A 8 -1.66 5.15 6.95
C TYR A 8 -1.53 6.63 6.63
N ALA A 9 -0.39 7.21 7.04
CA ALA A 9 -0.08 8.62 6.93
C ALA A 9 0.51 9.00 5.57
N ARG A 10 0.50 10.29 5.27
CA ARG A 10 1.20 10.90 4.13
C ARG A 10 2.68 10.98 4.41
N GLN A 11 3.49 10.38 3.54
CA GLN A 11 4.95 10.55 3.57
C GLN A 11 5.36 11.76 2.74
N LEU A 12 6.12 12.65 3.36
CA LEU A 12 6.75 13.79 2.70
C LEU A 12 8.24 13.52 2.54
N PRO A 13 8.85 13.95 1.43
CA PRO A 13 10.28 13.87 1.26
C PRO A 13 11.00 14.95 2.10
N GLU A 14 12.27 14.71 2.43
CA GLU A 14 13.14 15.76 2.97
C GLU A 14 13.33 16.90 1.96
N GLU A 15 13.63 18.11 2.46
CA GLU A 15 13.83 19.31 1.62
C GLU A 15 14.93 19.11 0.59
N ASN A 16 16.04 18.49 0.98
CA ASN A 16 17.22 18.24 0.15
C ASN A 16 17.18 16.92 -0.63
N CYS A 17 16.01 16.31 -0.76
CA CYS A 17 15.86 15.05 -1.50
C CYS A 17 16.08 15.23 -3.01
N SER A 18 16.43 14.12 -3.69
CA SER A 18 16.52 14.09 -5.14
C SER A 18 15.17 14.39 -5.81
N ARG A 19 15.19 14.86 -7.06
CA ARG A 19 13.95 15.07 -7.85
C ARG A 19 13.13 13.77 -7.98
N MET A 20 13.81 12.65 -8.17
CA MET A 20 13.18 11.31 -8.27
C MET A 20 12.41 10.95 -6.99
N GLU A 21 13.03 11.14 -5.83
CA GLU A 21 12.39 10.90 -4.53
C GLU A 21 11.16 11.78 -4.35
N ARG A 22 11.26 13.07 -4.68
CA ARG A 22 10.16 14.03 -4.60
C ARG A 22 8.97 13.60 -5.45
N TYR A 23 9.19 13.22 -6.71
CA TYR A 23 8.14 12.73 -7.60
C TYR A 23 7.51 11.45 -7.10
N THR A 24 8.34 10.51 -6.60
CA THR A 24 7.84 9.24 -6.05
C THR A 24 6.90 9.49 -4.86
N ARG A 25 7.27 10.40 -3.95
CA ARG A 25 6.41 10.75 -2.80
C ARG A 25 5.12 11.43 -3.25
N GLN A 26 5.18 12.41 -4.12
CA GLN A 26 3.99 13.10 -4.65
C GLN A 26 3.03 12.13 -5.36
N PHE A 27 3.57 11.20 -6.15
CA PHE A 27 2.77 10.22 -6.87
C PHE A 27 2.07 9.22 -5.95
N ASN A 28 2.77 8.72 -4.91
CA ASN A 28 2.23 7.71 -4.01
C ASN A 28 1.40 8.29 -2.86
N TYR A 29 1.65 9.55 -2.49
CA TYR A 29 1.04 10.21 -1.33
C TYR A 29 0.41 11.55 -1.73
N PRO A 30 -0.72 11.54 -2.45
CA PRO A 30 -1.40 12.78 -2.87
C PRO A 30 -1.90 13.60 -1.68
N GLU A 31 -2.28 14.84 -1.93
CA GLU A 31 -2.77 15.76 -0.88
C GLU A 31 -4.16 15.41 -0.37
N GLN A 32 -4.94 14.72 -1.18
CA GLN A 32 -6.31 14.39 -0.83
C GLN A 32 -6.40 13.08 -0.05
N PRO A 33 -7.06 13.05 1.12
CA PRO A 33 -7.33 11.83 1.85
C PRO A 33 -8.29 10.93 1.07
N SER A 34 -8.24 9.64 1.35
CA SER A 34 -9.13 8.68 0.69
C SER A 34 -9.42 7.47 1.57
N VAL A 35 -10.56 6.81 1.31
CA VAL A 35 -10.90 5.53 1.91
C VAL A 35 -11.07 4.52 0.79
N LYS A 36 -10.23 3.50 0.80
CA LYS A 36 -10.20 2.45 -0.21
C LYS A 36 -10.95 1.21 0.27
N THR A 37 -11.72 0.64 -0.64
CA THR A 37 -12.56 -0.54 -0.40
C THR A 37 -12.50 -1.49 -1.59
N LYS A 38 -13.15 -2.66 -1.47
CA LYS A 38 -13.25 -3.62 -2.56
C LYS A 38 -13.90 -3.04 -3.83
N ALA A 39 -14.80 -2.06 -3.70
CA ALA A 39 -15.41 -1.38 -4.84
C ALA A 39 -14.40 -0.58 -5.68
N ASP A 40 -13.27 -0.18 -5.09
CA ASP A 40 -12.24 0.59 -5.78
C ASP A 40 -11.31 -0.27 -6.65
N LEU A 41 -11.39 -1.61 -6.57
CA LEU A 41 -10.52 -2.53 -7.33
C LEU A 41 -10.61 -2.33 -8.83
N LEU A 42 -11.80 -2.04 -9.37
CA LEU A 42 -11.97 -1.81 -10.81
C LEU A 42 -11.32 -0.52 -11.27
N ARG A 43 -11.29 0.51 -10.42
CA ARG A 43 -10.77 1.84 -10.72
C ARG A 43 -9.28 1.96 -10.43
N LEU A 44 -8.84 1.49 -9.26
CA LEU A 44 -7.47 1.65 -8.75
C LEU A 44 -6.57 0.44 -9.01
N GLY A 45 -7.15 -0.71 -9.36
CA GLY A 45 -6.39 -1.94 -9.51
C GLY A 45 -5.63 -2.31 -8.23
N ILE A 46 -4.38 -2.71 -8.37
CA ILE A 46 -3.49 -3.09 -7.27
C ILE A 46 -3.23 -1.94 -6.28
N LYS A 47 -3.37 -0.68 -6.70
CA LYS A 47 -3.23 0.49 -5.81
C LYS A 47 -4.30 0.55 -4.71
N THR A 48 -5.39 -0.20 -4.85
CA THR A 48 -6.39 -0.37 -3.78
C THR A 48 -5.76 -0.95 -2.52
N TYR A 49 -4.79 -1.83 -2.68
CA TYR A 49 -4.07 -2.50 -1.59
C TYR A 49 -2.89 -1.68 -1.04
N PHE A 50 -2.57 -0.55 -1.66
CA PHE A 50 -1.44 0.25 -1.21
C PHE A 50 -1.65 0.71 0.24
N CYS A 51 -0.72 0.36 1.11
CA CYS A 51 -0.59 0.78 2.50
C CYS A 51 0.90 0.91 2.79
N SER A 52 1.28 1.60 3.84
CA SER A 52 2.70 1.75 4.18
C SER A 52 2.93 1.73 5.67
N ASN A 53 3.77 0.82 6.13
CA ASN A 53 4.16 0.63 7.53
C ASN A 53 5.03 1.75 8.10
N VAL A 54 5.53 2.68 7.30
CA VAL A 54 6.34 3.79 7.80
C VAL A 54 5.59 4.60 8.88
N CYS A 55 4.29 4.81 8.65
CA CYS A 55 3.41 5.39 9.67
C CYS A 55 1.99 4.87 9.42
N ALA A 56 1.62 3.80 10.10
CA ALA A 56 0.34 3.15 9.96
C ALA A 56 -0.25 2.72 11.30
N ALA A 57 -1.56 2.60 11.33
CA ALA A 57 -2.32 2.07 12.46
C ALA A 57 -3.24 0.96 11.98
N TYR A 58 -3.32 -0.11 12.75
CA TYR A 58 -4.13 -1.30 12.47
C TYR A 58 -5.07 -1.57 13.64
N LYS A 59 -6.31 -1.91 13.32
CA LYS A 59 -7.23 -2.41 14.35
C LYS A 59 -6.77 -3.77 14.82
N ARG A 60 -6.43 -3.89 16.10
CA ARG A 60 -5.85 -5.09 16.69
C ARG A 60 -6.73 -6.33 16.48
N ASP A 61 -8.03 -6.23 16.78
CA ASP A 61 -8.99 -7.31 16.63
C ASP A 61 -9.03 -7.87 15.21
N ILE A 62 -9.00 -7.00 14.20
CA ILE A 62 -9.01 -7.38 12.79
C ILE A 62 -7.62 -7.88 12.36
N PHE A 63 -6.56 -7.28 12.88
CA PHE A 63 -5.18 -7.69 12.58
C PHE A 63 -4.94 -9.14 13.02
N GLU A 64 -5.33 -9.48 14.23
CA GLU A 64 -5.22 -10.83 14.79
C GLU A 64 -6.15 -11.81 14.04
N GLN A 65 -7.39 -11.41 13.76
CA GLN A 65 -8.35 -12.22 12.99
C GLN A 65 -7.84 -12.60 11.60
N LEU A 66 -7.13 -11.69 10.91
CA LEU A 66 -6.60 -11.92 9.56
C LEU A 66 -5.20 -12.55 9.55
N GLY A 67 -4.63 -12.89 10.70
CA GLY A 67 -3.34 -13.56 10.83
C GLY A 67 -2.12 -12.66 10.76
N GLY A 68 -2.31 -11.34 10.81
CA GLY A 68 -1.22 -10.37 10.83
C GLY A 68 -0.41 -10.27 9.55
N PHE A 69 0.84 -9.87 9.67
CA PHE A 69 1.77 -9.82 8.53
C PHE A 69 2.31 -11.19 8.18
N VAL A 70 2.61 -11.39 6.89
CA VAL A 70 3.29 -12.61 6.44
C VAL A 70 4.73 -12.68 6.98
N ASN A 71 5.18 -13.88 7.35
CA ASN A 71 6.48 -14.08 8.00
C ASN A 71 7.65 -14.16 7.00
N HIS A 72 7.39 -14.42 5.72
CA HIS A 72 8.39 -14.66 4.70
C HIS A 72 8.12 -13.84 3.45
N THR A 73 8.60 -12.61 3.43
CA THR A 73 8.63 -11.78 2.23
C THR A 73 9.83 -10.84 2.28
N ILE A 74 10.37 -10.46 1.13
CA ILE A 74 11.42 -9.46 1.04
C ILE A 74 10.84 -8.06 1.25
N PHE A 75 9.66 -7.82 0.66
CA PHE A 75 8.94 -6.53 0.73
C PHE A 75 7.42 -6.77 0.68
N ASN A 76 6.65 -5.69 0.86
CA ASN A 76 5.20 -5.63 0.68
C ASN A 76 4.36 -6.37 1.74
N GLU A 77 4.87 -6.64 2.92
CA GLU A 77 4.11 -7.24 4.01
C GLU A 77 2.85 -6.40 4.33
N ASP A 78 2.99 -5.08 4.30
CA ASP A 78 1.90 -4.12 4.48
C ASP A 78 0.85 -4.20 3.38
N MET A 79 1.27 -4.29 2.12
CA MET A 79 0.39 -4.39 0.97
C MET A 79 -0.31 -5.75 0.89
N ILE A 80 0.39 -6.84 1.26
CA ILE A 80 -0.17 -8.20 1.32
C ILE A 80 -1.25 -8.25 2.41
N TYR A 81 -0.97 -7.72 3.59
CA TYR A 81 -1.95 -7.60 4.67
C TYR A 81 -3.15 -6.74 4.24
N ALA A 82 -2.88 -5.59 3.61
CA ALA A 82 -3.92 -4.69 3.11
C ALA A 82 -4.84 -5.37 2.05
N ALA A 83 -4.29 -6.26 1.23
CA ALA A 83 -5.10 -7.06 0.32
C ALA A 83 -6.07 -7.97 1.08
N GLY A 84 -5.63 -8.63 2.15
CA GLY A 84 -6.47 -9.41 3.05
C GLY A 84 -7.60 -8.57 3.67
N VAL A 85 -7.26 -7.36 4.14
CA VAL A 85 -8.22 -6.38 4.69
C VAL A 85 -9.34 -6.06 3.68
N ILE A 86 -8.97 -5.71 2.45
CA ILE A 86 -9.91 -5.35 1.38
C ILE A 86 -10.75 -6.57 0.95
N GLN A 87 -10.14 -7.74 0.83
CA GLN A 87 -10.83 -8.97 0.44
C GLN A 87 -11.82 -9.43 1.50
N ALA A 88 -11.50 -9.23 2.78
CA ALA A 88 -12.40 -9.50 3.90
C ALA A 88 -13.56 -8.47 4.03
N GLY A 89 -13.62 -7.46 3.16
CA GLY A 89 -14.71 -6.48 3.13
C GLY A 89 -14.49 -5.26 4.02
N TYR A 90 -13.32 -5.11 4.62
CA TYR A 90 -12.94 -3.92 5.37
C TYR A 90 -12.42 -2.80 4.46
N ALA A 91 -12.14 -1.64 5.04
CA ALA A 91 -11.61 -0.48 4.35
C ALA A 91 -10.24 -0.08 4.89
N ILE A 92 -9.46 0.59 4.03
CA ILE A 92 -8.17 1.21 4.36
C ILE A 92 -8.31 2.72 4.19
N ALA A 93 -7.95 3.49 5.21
CA ALA A 93 -7.94 4.93 5.17
C ALA A 93 -6.53 5.46 4.85
N TYR A 94 -6.45 6.40 3.93
CA TYR A 94 -5.30 7.25 3.73
C TYR A 94 -5.56 8.59 4.40
N ALA A 95 -4.78 8.91 5.44
CA ALA A 95 -4.90 10.13 6.23
C ALA A 95 -3.87 11.16 5.72
N ALA A 96 -4.24 11.98 4.74
CA ALA A 96 -3.34 12.95 4.12
C ALA A 96 -2.89 14.06 5.08
N ASP A 97 -3.68 14.35 6.12
CA ASP A 97 -3.36 15.36 7.15
C ASP A 97 -2.35 14.84 8.18
N ALA A 98 -2.28 13.54 8.39
CA ALA A 98 -1.23 12.91 9.19
C ALA A 98 0.04 12.82 8.33
N LYS A 99 1.07 13.60 8.67
CA LYS A 99 2.28 13.74 7.84
C LYS A 99 3.50 13.19 8.58
N VAL A 100 4.38 12.51 7.83
CA VAL A 100 5.67 12.04 8.32
C VAL A 100 6.74 12.33 7.26
N ILE A 101 7.90 12.80 7.68
CA ILE A 101 9.06 12.97 6.78
C ILE A 101 9.75 11.61 6.66
N HIS A 102 9.88 11.13 5.42
CA HIS A 102 10.53 9.86 5.12
C HIS A 102 11.15 9.89 3.73
N SER A 103 12.46 9.83 3.67
CA SER A 103 13.24 9.87 2.44
C SER A 103 14.33 8.81 2.43
N HIS A 104 14.70 8.36 1.24
CA HIS A 104 15.72 7.36 1.04
C HIS A 104 16.82 7.76 0.06
N ASN A 105 16.69 8.82 -0.71
CA ASN A 105 17.67 9.30 -1.68
C ASN A 105 18.46 8.19 -2.43
N TYR A 106 17.75 7.17 -2.91
CA TYR A 106 18.35 6.04 -3.60
C TYR A 106 19.06 6.49 -4.89
N SER A 107 20.23 5.91 -5.15
CA SER A 107 20.84 5.93 -6.47
C SER A 107 19.96 5.17 -7.48
N GLY A 108 20.18 5.39 -8.78
CA GLY A 108 19.43 4.67 -9.83
C GLY A 108 19.57 3.15 -9.70
N TRP A 109 20.75 2.64 -9.32
CA TRP A 109 20.97 1.21 -9.11
C TRP A 109 20.22 0.67 -7.89
N GLN A 110 20.27 1.38 -6.77
CA GLN A 110 19.52 1.00 -5.57
C GLN A 110 18.00 0.99 -5.85
N GLN A 111 17.50 1.98 -6.59
CA GLN A 111 16.10 2.03 -6.98
C GLN A 111 15.72 0.86 -7.90
N PHE A 112 16.60 0.50 -8.84
CA PHE A 112 16.39 -0.66 -9.71
C PHE A 112 16.31 -1.96 -8.90
N THR A 113 17.29 -2.21 -8.02
CA THR A 113 17.30 -3.41 -7.15
C THR A 113 16.05 -3.49 -6.30
N ARG A 114 15.65 -2.39 -5.68
CA ARG A 114 14.43 -2.30 -4.89
C ARG A 114 13.17 -2.63 -5.71
N ASN A 115 13.07 -2.09 -6.91
CA ASN A 115 11.93 -2.37 -7.78
C ASN A 115 11.90 -3.83 -8.25
N PHE A 116 13.08 -4.42 -8.47
CA PHE A 116 13.20 -5.84 -8.78
C PHE A 116 12.68 -6.71 -7.63
N ASP A 117 13.12 -6.44 -6.40
CA ASP A 117 12.69 -7.17 -5.20
C ASP A 117 11.18 -6.99 -4.93
N LEU A 118 10.64 -5.79 -5.17
CA LEU A 118 9.19 -5.56 -5.15
C LEU A 118 8.46 -6.43 -6.18
N GLY A 119 9.01 -6.53 -7.39
CA GLY A 119 8.48 -7.41 -8.45
C GLY A 119 8.49 -8.89 -8.04
N VAL A 120 9.56 -9.36 -7.41
CA VAL A 120 9.66 -10.73 -6.87
C VAL A 120 8.56 -10.98 -5.83
N SER A 121 8.38 -10.06 -4.87
CA SER A 121 7.32 -10.17 -3.87
C SER A 121 5.91 -10.18 -4.50
N HIS A 122 5.66 -9.37 -5.53
CA HIS A 122 4.39 -9.37 -6.26
C HIS A 122 4.11 -10.71 -6.96
N VAL A 123 5.13 -11.33 -7.56
CA VAL A 123 4.98 -12.66 -8.18
C VAL A 123 4.73 -13.73 -7.13
N GLN A 124 5.49 -13.71 -6.04
CA GLN A 124 5.35 -14.67 -4.93
C GLN A 124 3.95 -14.65 -4.32
N TYR A 125 3.38 -13.46 -4.13
CA TYR A 125 2.05 -13.26 -3.55
C TYR A 125 0.97 -12.89 -4.58
N ARG A 126 1.16 -13.27 -5.86
CA ARG A 126 0.25 -12.93 -6.96
C ARG A 126 -1.22 -13.28 -6.69
N LEU A 127 -1.49 -14.39 -6.02
CA LEU A 127 -2.87 -14.82 -5.71
C LEU A 127 -3.55 -13.86 -4.72
N CYS A 128 -2.81 -13.34 -3.74
CA CYS A 128 -3.31 -12.35 -2.78
C CYS A 128 -3.51 -10.98 -3.42
N LEU A 129 -2.64 -10.62 -4.37
CA LEU A 129 -2.60 -9.30 -4.99
C LEU A 129 -3.37 -9.24 -6.32
N THR A 130 -3.90 -10.36 -6.81
CA THR A 130 -4.66 -10.40 -8.06
C THR A 130 -5.97 -9.62 -7.90
N VAL A 131 -6.15 -8.64 -8.77
CA VAL A 131 -7.45 -7.98 -8.97
C VAL A 131 -8.26 -8.86 -9.91
N CYS A 132 -9.26 -9.58 -9.38
CA CYS A 132 -10.14 -10.41 -10.17
C CYS A 132 -10.97 -9.52 -11.13
N ARG A 133 -10.50 -9.35 -12.37
CA ARG A 133 -11.32 -8.79 -13.44
C ARG A 133 -12.39 -9.84 -13.78
N ARG A 134 -13.61 -9.68 -13.27
CA ARG A 134 -14.75 -10.36 -13.88
C ARG A 134 -14.80 -9.90 -15.34
N ARG A 135 -14.43 -10.80 -16.29
CA ARG A 135 -14.80 -10.61 -17.67
C ARG A 135 -16.32 -10.45 -17.68
N ALA A 136 -16.81 -9.28 -18.03
CA ALA A 136 -18.18 -9.12 -18.47
C ALA A 136 -18.31 -10.07 -19.67
N ARG A 137 -19.02 -11.17 -19.49
CA ARG A 137 -19.48 -11.97 -20.63
C ARG A 137 -20.54 -11.11 -21.33
N ALA A 138 -20.22 -10.71 -22.56
CA ALA A 138 -21.21 -10.16 -23.49
C ALA A 138 -22.28 -11.22 -23.77
#